data_8b6ade4b7db6d52802b24229c74d9a28
#
_entry.id   8b6ade4b7db6d52802b24229c74d9a28
#
_cell.length_a   1.000
_cell.length_b   1.000
_cell.length_c   1.000
_cell.angle_alpha   90.00
_cell.angle_beta   90.00
_cell.angle_gamma   90.00
#
_symmetry.space_group_name_H-M   'P 1'
#
loop_
_entity.id
_entity.type
_entity.pdbx_description
1 polymer ?
#
loop_
_entity_poly.entity_id
_entity_poly.type
_entity_poly.pdbx_seq_one_letter_code
_entity_poly.pdbx_strand_id
1 'polypeptide(L)'
;MEPVSTPHRLALRYAALSDVGRVRKDNQDSGYASGHLLVIADGVGGAARGDVASSTAVQILRRLDAPASEDMQEAMAGAIHRAHDRLAELVEEDPELDGTSTTVTAALFDGSKVTVGHVGDSRGYLLREGTLSQLTKDHTFVQSLIDEGRITEEESRTHPHRNLILRAVDGVHEAEPDLFDVDLAPGDRLLLCSDGCSGVLDHPRLTDILGSGSIDYAVVELIRASLEAGSSDNVTVVVADVVAADAAAADPETSAAAATGPMLVGAAAEQPRRTGAAKSFFRGHRGGDTGELEPVPDDVDPEAQRYAPRPPKRFAWLRRILILVVLLALLAGGGLIAWNWSQGQYYVAVADDNVAIYRGIQTDLPGITTHEVTRTTGVTMASLPDYRAAQVRAGIPADDLDAAEEIVEEITGFARVCPTAEPTPSPSPTVEPPDCIEPVAGSAEGAS
;
A
#
# COMPACT_ATOMS: atom_id res chain seq x y z
N MET A 1 -32.67 -47.85 -21.15
CA MET A 1 -32.60 -47.40 -19.75
C MET A 1 -31.14 -47.35 -19.41
N GLU A 2 -30.53 -46.19 -19.50
CA GLU A 2 -29.20 -45.98 -18.95
C GLU A 2 -29.28 -46.16 -17.45
N PRO A 3 -28.28 -46.81 -16.80
CA PRO A 3 -28.25 -46.92 -15.35
C PRO A 3 -28.10 -45.51 -14.77
N VAL A 4 -29.05 -45.09 -13.96
CA VAL A 4 -28.92 -43.89 -13.12
C VAL A 4 -27.70 -44.15 -12.26
N SER A 5 -26.58 -43.47 -12.60
CA SER A 5 -25.36 -43.47 -11.83
C SER A 5 -25.72 -42.90 -10.46
N THR A 6 -25.73 -43.74 -9.44
CA THR A 6 -25.76 -43.28 -8.05
C THR A 6 -24.60 -42.34 -7.85
N PRO A 7 -24.78 -41.15 -7.31
CA PRO A 7 -23.66 -40.23 -7.03
C PRO A 7 -22.69 -40.95 -6.09
N HIS A 8 -21.49 -41.26 -6.57
CA HIS A 8 -20.43 -41.81 -5.74
C HIS A 8 -20.07 -40.74 -4.69
N ARG A 9 -20.25 -41.11 -3.44
CA ARG A 9 -19.79 -40.26 -2.35
C ARG A 9 -18.25 -40.19 -2.42
N LEU A 10 -17.68 -38.98 -2.41
CA LEU A 10 -16.25 -38.77 -2.49
C LEU A 10 -15.63 -38.67 -1.09
N ALA A 11 -14.32 -38.87 -1.01
CA ALA A 11 -13.53 -38.66 0.19
C ALA A 11 -12.20 -37.97 -0.19
N LEU A 12 -11.63 -37.24 0.73
CA LEU A 12 -10.32 -36.61 0.57
C LEU A 12 -9.23 -37.44 1.27
N ARG A 13 -8.16 -37.74 0.55
CA ARG A 13 -6.85 -38.12 1.09
C ARG A 13 -5.99 -36.88 1.08
N TYR A 14 -5.38 -36.54 2.20
CA TYR A 14 -4.69 -35.26 2.35
C TYR A 14 -3.31 -35.42 2.97
N ALA A 15 -2.41 -34.49 2.62
CA ALA A 15 -1.12 -34.29 3.26
C ALA A 15 -0.83 -32.78 3.32
N ALA A 16 -0.12 -32.37 4.35
CA ALA A 16 0.29 -30.99 4.53
C ALA A 16 1.74 -30.92 5.02
N LEU A 17 2.49 -29.94 4.56
CA LEU A 17 3.86 -29.67 4.98
C LEU A 17 4.13 -28.17 4.96
N SER A 18 4.91 -27.71 5.94
CA SER A 18 5.37 -26.32 6.04
C SER A 18 6.84 -26.30 6.37
N ASP A 19 7.60 -25.41 5.72
CA ASP A 19 9.02 -25.19 5.93
C ASP A 19 9.30 -23.71 6.13
N VAL A 20 10.17 -23.39 7.10
CA VAL A 20 10.54 -21.99 7.40
C VAL A 20 11.29 -21.31 6.25
N GLY A 21 11.79 -22.10 5.30
CA GLY A 21 12.61 -21.60 4.21
C GLY A 21 14.07 -21.36 4.60
N ARG A 22 14.83 -20.78 3.67
CA ARG A 22 16.29 -20.59 3.84
C ARG A 22 16.68 -19.22 4.37
N VAL A 23 15.76 -18.26 4.35
CA VAL A 23 16.04 -16.84 4.65
C VAL A 23 15.31 -16.37 5.90
N ARG A 24 14.09 -16.84 6.12
CA ARG A 24 13.29 -16.47 7.29
C ARG A 24 13.81 -17.16 8.53
N LYS A 25 13.66 -16.54 9.71
CA LYS A 25 14.04 -17.11 11.01
C LYS A 25 12.89 -17.88 11.64
N ASP A 26 11.68 -17.39 11.44
CA ASP A 26 10.45 -17.91 12.01
C ASP A 26 9.47 -18.28 10.89
N ASN A 27 8.63 -19.27 11.17
CA ASN A 27 7.55 -19.63 10.27
C ASN A 27 6.29 -18.84 10.63
N GLN A 28 5.85 -17.99 9.71
CA GLN A 28 4.63 -17.19 9.85
C GLN A 28 3.44 -17.80 9.10
N ASP A 29 3.68 -18.82 8.27
CA ASP A 29 2.62 -19.58 7.63
C ASP A 29 1.94 -20.54 8.60
N SER A 30 0.67 -20.83 8.35
CA SER A 30 -0.09 -21.87 9.04
C SER A 30 -0.93 -22.66 8.05
N GLY A 31 -1.03 -23.97 8.27
CA GLY A 31 -1.85 -24.84 7.43
C GLY A 31 -2.64 -25.86 8.26
N TYR A 32 -3.77 -26.29 7.68
CA TYR A 32 -4.62 -27.34 8.23
C TYR A 32 -5.17 -28.23 7.14
N ALA A 33 -5.19 -29.53 7.38
CA ALA A 33 -5.76 -30.51 6.46
C ALA A 33 -6.53 -31.58 7.22
N SER A 34 -7.73 -31.87 6.76
CA SER A 34 -8.60 -32.93 7.25
C SER A 34 -9.44 -33.54 6.10
N GLY A 35 -10.27 -34.53 6.44
CA GLY A 35 -11.21 -35.12 5.47
C GLY A 35 -12.33 -34.17 5.00
N HIS A 36 -12.52 -33.02 5.63
CA HIS A 36 -13.57 -32.07 5.30
C HIS A 36 -13.06 -30.65 5.05
N LEU A 37 -11.85 -30.32 5.49
CA LEU A 37 -11.35 -28.95 5.42
C LEU A 37 -9.87 -28.89 5.12
N LEU A 38 -9.50 -28.09 4.13
CA LEU A 38 -8.14 -27.71 3.79
C LEU A 38 -7.99 -26.21 4.02
N VAL A 39 -6.92 -25.74 4.67
CA VAL A 39 -6.67 -24.30 4.91
C VAL A 39 -5.19 -24.00 4.78
N ILE A 40 -4.89 -22.87 4.16
CA ILE A 40 -3.61 -22.16 4.25
C ILE A 40 -3.86 -20.72 4.67
N ALA A 41 -2.99 -20.22 5.51
CA ALA A 41 -2.92 -18.84 5.97
C ALA A 41 -1.45 -18.42 6.01
N ASP A 42 -1.09 -17.43 5.20
CA ASP A 42 0.24 -16.85 5.13
C ASP A 42 0.25 -15.57 5.96
N GLY A 43 1.06 -15.56 7.00
CA GLY A 43 1.15 -14.45 7.94
C GLY A 43 2.05 -13.34 7.44
N VAL A 44 1.46 -12.18 7.21
CA VAL A 44 2.14 -11.00 6.68
C VAL A 44 2.38 -9.97 7.78
N GLY A 45 3.61 -9.44 7.84
CA GLY A 45 3.93 -8.36 8.76
C GLY A 45 5.38 -8.42 9.25
N GLY A 46 6.26 -7.50 8.80
CA GLY A 46 7.69 -7.53 9.08
C GLY A 46 8.09 -7.47 10.57
N ALA A 47 7.71 -6.42 11.29
CA ALA A 47 7.89 -6.31 12.75
C ALA A 47 6.67 -6.81 13.52
N ALA A 48 5.55 -6.98 12.84
CA ALA A 48 4.31 -7.51 13.36
C ALA A 48 4.32 -9.04 13.27
N ARG A 49 3.62 -9.66 14.21
CA ARG A 49 3.61 -11.11 14.46
C ARG A 49 2.66 -11.82 13.48
N GLY A 50 3.04 -12.00 12.21
CA GLY A 50 2.27 -12.73 11.19
C GLY A 50 1.92 -14.17 11.63
N ASP A 51 2.79 -14.81 12.45
CA ASP A 51 2.55 -16.11 13.07
C ASP A 51 1.30 -16.13 13.97
N VAL A 52 1.01 -15.01 14.66
CA VAL A 52 -0.21 -14.86 15.47
C VAL A 52 -1.43 -14.77 14.57
N ALA A 53 -1.35 -13.98 13.50
CA ALA A 53 -2.46 -13.79 12.58
C ALA A 53 -2.84 -15.10 11.87
N SER A 54 -1.87 -15.76 11.23
CA SER A 54 -2.10 -17.01 10.50
C SER A 54 -2.59 -18.13 11.40
N SER A 55 -1.95 -18.32 12.56
CA SER A 55 -2.37 -19.36 13.51
C SER A 55 -3.76 -19.09 14.08
N THR A 56 -4.13 -17.82 14.33
CA THR A 56 -5.47 -17.44 14.79
C THR A 56 -6.51 -17.76 13.72
N ALA A 57 -6.26 -17.38 12.48
CA ALA A 57 -7.16 -17.67 11.36
C ALA A 57 -7.39 -19.18 11.21
N VAL A 58 -6.33 -19.98 11.18
CA VAL A 58 -6.43 -21.45 11.09
C VAL A 58 -7.18 -22.03 12.28
N GLN A 59 -6.95 -21.55 13.50
CA GLN A 59 -7.66 -22.04 14.70
C GLN A 59 -9.16 -21.76 14.67
N ILE A 60 -9.59 -20.69 14.01
CA ILE A 60 -11.00 -20.38 13.86
C ILE A 60 -11.61 -21.18 12.73
N LEU A 61 -10.96 -21.22 11.57
CA LEU A 61 -11.47 -21.96 10.41
C LEU A 61 -11.57 -23.47 10.67
N ARG A 62 -10.63 -24.10 11.40
CA ARG A 62 -10.71 -25.52 11.73
C ARG A 62 -11.98 -25.94 12.46
N ARG A 63 -12.75 -24.99 13.02
CA ARG A 63 -14.06 -25.27 13.63
C ARG A 63 -15.11 -25.66 12.59
N LEU A 64 -14.83 -25.39 11.31
CA LEU A 64 -15.63 -25.85 10.18
C LEU A 64 -15.37 -27.34 9.84
N ASP A 65 -14.34 -27.97 10.45
CA ASP A 65 -14.05 -29.40 10.26
C ASP A 65 -15.11 -30.27 10.96
N ALA A 66 -16.28 -30.27 10.36
CA ALA A 66 -17.45 -31.02 10.79
C ALA A 66 -18.25 -31.41 9.53
N PRO A 67 -19.14 -32.40 9.59
CA PRO A 67 -20.05 -32.71 8.50
C PRO A 67 -20.73 -31.42 8.00
N ALA A 68 -20.79 -31.24 6.67
CA ALA A 68 -21.18 -30.02 6.01
C ALA A 68 -22.50 -29.44 6.53
N SER A 69 -22.55 -28.12 6.70
CA SER A 69 -23.77 -27.34 6.90
C SER A 69 -24.55 -27.22 5.59
N GLU A 70 -25.85 -26.88 5.66
CA GLU A 70 -26.68 -26.68 4.46
C GLU A 70 -26.16 -25.53 3.59
N ASP A 71 -25.51 -24.50 4.18
CA ASP A 71 -24.88 -23.39 3.45
C ASP A 71 -23.38 -23.28 3.82
N MET A 72 -22.55 -23.85 2.95
CA MET A 72 -21.10 -23.85 3.13
C MET A 72 -20.47 -22.49 2.84
N GLN A 73 -21.06 -21.71 1.92
CA GLN A 73 -20.53 -20.38 1.60
C GLN A 73 -20.75 -19.42 2.78
N GLU A 74 -21.94 -19.42 3.39
CA GLU A 74 -22.23 -18.65 4.59
C GLU A 74 -21.34 -19.07 5.77
N ALA A 75 -21.17 -20.39 5.95
CA ALA A 75 -20.29 -20.93 7.01
C ALA A 75 -18.83 -20.48 6.83
N MET A 76 -18.32 -20.52 5.59
CA MET A 76 -16.98 -20.10 5.22
C MET A 76 -16.79 -18.60 5.42
N ALA A 77 -17.70 -17.76 4.88
CA ALA A 77 -17.70 -16.32 5.07
C ALA A 77 -17.70 -15.95 6.56
N GLY A 78 -18.63 -16.54 7.31
CA GLY A 78 -18.72 -16.29 8.75
C GLY A 78 -17.47 -16.72 9.53
N ALA A 79 -16.74 -17.76 9.08
CA ALA A 79 -15.49 -18.15 9.72
C ALA A 79 -14.36 -17.16 9.42
N ILE A 80 -14.26 -16.66 8.18
CA ILE A 80 -13.27 -15.64 7.79
C ILE A 80 -13.53 -14.33 8.55
N HIS A 81 -14.79 -13.88 8.63
CA HIS A 81 -15.14 -12.69 9.41
C HIS A 81 -14.82 -12.86 10.91
N ARG A 82 -15.12 -14.04 11.51
CA ARG A 82 -14.73 -14.30 12.90
C ARG A 82 -13.21 -14.31 13.11
N ALA A 83 -12.43 -14.72 12.10
CA ALA A 83 -10.98 -14.62 12.17
C ALA A 83 -10.52 -13.16 12.13
N HIS A 84 -11.14 -12.35 11.29
CA HIS A 84 -10.93 -10.90 11.23
C HIS A 84 -11.26 -10.22 12.56
N ASP A 85 -12.44 -10.44 13.11
CA ASP A 85 -12.87 -9.87 14.39
C ASP A 85 -11.92 -10.27 15.53
N ARG A 86 -11.45 -11.54 15.53
CA ARG A 86 -10.52 -12.00 16.56
C ARG A 86 -9.15 -11.35 16.46
N LEU A 87 -8.68 -11.05 15.24
CA LEU A 87 -7.44 -10.28 15.04
C LEU A 87 -7.61 -8.84 15.54
N ALA A 88 -8.74 -8.19 15.27
CA ALA A 88 -9.05 -6.87 15.81
C ALA A 88 -8.99 -6.87 17.36
N GLU A 89 -9.64 -7.85 18.01
CA GLU A 89 -9.57 -7.99 19.45
C GLU A 89 -8.14 -8.18 19.98
N LEU A 90 -7.33 -9.00 19.29
CA LEU A 90 -5.95 -9.24 19.68
C LEU A 90 -5.07 -7.98 19.57
N VAL A 91 -5.26 -7.17 18.53
CA VAL A 91 -4.56 -5.89 18.38
C VAL A 91 -5.00 -4.88 19.45
N GLU A 92 -6.28 -4.86 19.84
CA GLU A 92 -6.75 -4.04 20.96
C GLU A 92 -6.15 -4.49 22.30
N GLU A 93 -6.01 -5.81 22.52
CA GLU A 93 -5.41 -6.39 23.73
C GLU A 93 -3.89 -6.16 23.79
N ASP A 94 -3.20 -6.20 22.65
CA ASP A 94 -1.75 -6.07 22.51
C ASP A 94 -1.37 -5.19 21.30
N PRO A 95 -1.14 -3.88 21.50
CA PRO A 95 -0.77 -2.97 20.41
C PRO A 95 0.56 -3.30 19.70
N GLU A 96 1.37 -4.23 20.21
CA GLU A 96 2.57 -4.72 19.49
C GLU A 96 2.18 -5.56 18.27
N LEU A 97 0.94 -6.02 18.21
CA LEU A 97 0.36 -6.74 17.07
C LEU A 97 -0.19 -5.80 15.97
N ASP A 98 -0.12 -4.47 16.15
CA ASP A 98 -0.59 -3.52 15.14
C ASP A 98 0.14 -3.74 13.80
N GLY A 99 -0.64 -3.80 12.72
CA GLY A 99 -0.15 -4.12 11.37
C GLY A 99 0.09 -5.61 11.12
N THR A 100 -0.32 -6.51 12.02
CA THR A 100 -0.34 -7.95 11.73
C THR A 100 -1.51 -8.29 10.83
N SER A 101 -1.28 -9.16 9.85
CA SER A 101 -2.31 -9.63 8.93
C SER A 101 -2.01 -11.04 8.43
N THR A 102 -2.96 -11.64 7.76
CA THR A 102 -2.76 -12.95 7.13
C THR A 102 -3.63 -13.10 5.89
N THR A 103 -3.16 -13.89 4.94
CA THR A 103 -4.01 -14.44 3.88
C THR A 103 -4.90 -15.54 4.45
N VAL A 104 -5.94 -15.91 3.75
CA VAL A 104 -6.74 -17.12 3.97
C VAL A 104 -7.11 -17.72 2.63
N THR A 105 -6.73 -18.99 2.41
CA THR A 105 -7.25 -19.81 1.32
C THR A 105 -7.73 -21.12 1.91
N ALA A 106 -9.03 -21.36 1.86
CA ALA A 106 -9.66 -22.52 2.48
C ALA A 106 -10.61 -23.23 1.53
N ALA A 107 -10.71 -24.56 1.63
CA ALA A 107 -11.61 -25.39 0.86
C ALA A 107 -12.39 -26.32 1.81
N LEU A 108 -13.70 -26.11 1.92
CA LEU A 108 -14.62 -26.89 2.74
C LEU A 108 -15.33 -27.93 1.85
N PHE A 109 -15.24 -29.19 2.20
CA PHE A 109 -15.71 -30.32 1.40
C PHE A 109 -16.98 -30.98 1.99
N ASP A 110 -17.99 -31.22 1.13
CA ASP A 110 -19.28 -31.83 1.52
C ASP A 110 -19.44 -33.30 1.10
N GLY A 111 -18.47 -33.88 0.43
CA GLY A 111 -18.55 -35.23 -0.15
C GLY A 111 -18.82 -35.26 -1.65
N SER A 112 -18.99 -34.10 -2.30
CA SER A 112 -19.21 -33.97 -3.75
C SER A 112 -18.48 -32.74 -4.36
N LYS A 113 -18.42 -31.65 -3.63
CA LYS A 113 -17.81 -30.40 -4.05
C LYS A 113 -17.02 -29.76 -2.90
N VAL A 114 -16.18 -28.80 -3.22
CA VAL A 114 -15.58 -27.90 -2.24
C VAL A 114 -16.12 -26.49 -2.40
N THR A 115 -16.40 -25.84 -1.29
CA THR A 115 -16.59 -24.39 -1.21
C THR A 115 -15.27 -23.74 -0.87
N VAL A 116 -14.77 -22.90 -1.75
CA VAL A 116 -13.52 -22.15 -1.58
C VAL A 116 -13.84 -20.78 -0.98
N GLY A 117 -13.09 -20.42 0.04
CA GLY A 117 -13.04 -19.06 0.59
C GLY A 117 -11.61 -18.52 0.48
N HIS A 118 -11.45 -17.34 -0.12
CA HIS A 118 -10.14 -16.81 -0.46
C HIS A 118 -10.00 -15.31 -0.15
N VAL A 119 -8.92 -14.95 0.55
CA VAL A 119 -8.45 -13.58 0.79
C VAL A 119 -6.93 -13.59 0.72
N GLY A 120 -6.32 -12.77 -0.14
CA GLY A 120 -4.86 -12.61 -0.23
C GLY A 120 -4.28 -13.12 -1.55
N ASP A 121 -3.06 -13.65 -1.51
CA ASP A 121 -2.28 -14.14 -2.65
C ASP A 121 -1.73 -15.57 -2.48
N SER A 122 -2.10 -16.24 -1.39
CA SER A 122 -2.00 -17.70 -1.32
C SER A 122 -2.95 -18.30 -2.35
N ARG A 123 -2.56 -19.41 -2.99
CA ARG A 123 -3.30 -19.91 -4.15
C ARG A 123 -3.90 -21.28 -3.94
N GLY A 124 -5.05 -21.50 -4.59
CA GLY A 124 -5.69 -22.80 -4.75
C GLY A 124 -5.64 -23.25 -6.20
N TYR A 125 -5.30 -24.54 -6.42
CA TYR A 125 -5.24 -25.17 -7.74
C TYR A 125 -5.99 -26.49 -7.76
N LEU A 126 -6.50 -26.86 -8.95
CA LEU A 126 -7.10 -28.15 -9.26
C LEU A 126 -6.34 -28.77 -10.42
N LEU A 127 -5.80 -29.97 -10.19
CA LEU A 127 -5.31 -30.84 -11.26
C LEU A 127 -6.39 -31.86 -11.59
N ARG A 128 -6.90 -31.80 -12.82
CA ARG A 128 -7.90 -32.71 -13.38
C ARG A 128 -7.44 -33.21 -14.72
N GLU A 129 -7.38 -34.53 -14.90
CA GLU A 129 -6.99 -35.17 -16.17
C GLU A 129 -5.66 -34.63 -16.75
N GLY A 130 -4.69 -34.35 -15.88
CA GLY A 130 -3.38 -33.81 -16.25
C GLY A 130 -3.35 -32.30 -16.56
N THR A 131 -4.49 -31.62 -16.45
CA THR A 131 -4.58 -30.16 -16.62
C THR A 131 -4.67 -29.48 -15.28
N LEU A 132 -3.72 -28.59 -14.99
CA LEU A 132 -3.71 -27.74 -13.79
C LEU A 132 -4.50 -26.45 -14.06
N SER A 133 -5.39 -26.09 -13.16
CA SER A 133 -6.14 -24.85 -13.20
C SER A 133 -5.98 -24.11 -11.88
N GLN A 134 -5.64 -22.83 -11.91
CA GLN A 134 -5.69 -21.98 -10.73
C GLN A 134 -7.15 -21.62 -10.44
N LEU A 135 -7.60 -21.88 -9.22
CA LEU A 135 -8.97 -21.64 -8.78
C LEU A 135 -9.15 -20.22 -8.21
N THR A 136 -8.16 -19.75 -7.47
CA THR A 136 -8.18 -18.46 -6.80
C THR A 136 -7.57 -17.36 -7.66
N LYS A 137 -7.95 -16.13 -7.42
CA LYS A 137 -7.38 -14.95 -8.04
C LYS A 137 -6.69 -14.10 -6.99
N ASP A 138 -5.43 -13.77 -7.20
CA ASP A 138 -4.62 -13.05 -6.22
C ASP A 138 -5.19 -11.65 -5.92
N HIS A 139 -5.28 -11.28 -4.67
CA HIS A 139 -5.66 -9.94 -4.24
C HIS A 139 -4.43 -9.04 -4.12
N THR A 140 -3.69 -8.88 -5.21
CA THR A 140 -2.46 -8.09 -5.27
C THR A 140 -2.59 -6.89 -6.21
N PHE A 141 -1.73 -5.91 -6.01
CA PHE A 141 -1.64 -4.76 -6.91
C PHE A 141 -1.30 -5.18 -8.35
N VAL A 142 -0.39 -6.13 -8.52
CA VAL A 142 -0.02 -6.59 -9.87
C VAL A 142 -1.17 -7.33 -10.56
N GLN A 143 -1.99 -8.07 -9.82
CA GLN A 143 -3.18 -8.70 -10.38
C GLN A 143 -4.20 -7.66 -10.87
N SER A 144 -4.38 -6.55 -10.14
CA SER A 144 -5.25 -5.47 -10.62
C SER A 144 -4.74 -4.84 -11.93
N LEU A 145 -3.41 -4.73 -12.10
CA LEU A 145 -2.82 -4.23 -13.34
C LEU A 145 -2.99 -5.22 -14.51
N ILE A 146 -2.93 -6.54 -14.25
CA ILE A 146 -3.22 -7.57 -15.25
C ILE A 146 -4.69 -7.48 -15.69
N ASP A 147 -5.62 -7.36 -14.74
CA ASP A 147 -7.05 -7.24 -15.02
C ASP A 147 -7.40 -5.99 -15.85
N GLU A 148 -6.70 -4.90 -15.62
CA GLU A 148 -6.81 -3.66 -16.40
C GLU A 148 -6.11 -3.76 -17.77
N GLY A 149 -5.41 -4.88 -18.06
CA GLY A 149 -4.64 -5.07 -19.29
C GLY A 149 -3.41 -4.16 -19.39
N ARG A 150 -2.89 -3.68 -18.28
CA ARG A 150 -1.73 -2.75 -18.21
C ARG A 150 -0.40 -3.48 -18.18
N ILE A 151 -0.37 -4.68 -17.65
CA ILE A 151 0.79 -5.57 -17.66
C ILE A 151 0.35 -7.00 -17.98
N THR A 152 1.27 -7.81 -18.45
CA THR A 152 1.10 -9.26 -18.65
C THR A 152 1.43 -10.04 -17.37
N GLU A 153 1.03 -11.31 -17.31
CA GLU A 153 1.43 -12.21 -16.20
C GLU A 153 2.96 -12.36 -16.11
N GLU A 154 3.66 -12.34 -17.23
CA GLU A 154 5.13 -12.43 -17.24
C GLU A 154 5.78 -11.18 -16.64
N GLU A 155 5.29 -9.99 -17.01
CA GLU A 155 5.76 -8.71 -16.45
C GLU A 155 5.44 -8.59 -14.96
N SER A 156 4.35 -9.17 -14.47
CA SER A 156 3.96 -9.13 -13.06
C SER A 156 5.00 -9.80 -12.15
N ARG A 157 5.64 -10.87 -12.62
CA ARG A 157 6.64 -11.64 -11.86
C ARG A 157 7.89 -10.83 -11.50
N THR A 158 8.22 -9.83 -12.30
CA THR A 158 9.39 -8.95 -12.09
C THR A 158 9.02 -7.55 -11.62
N HIS A 159 7.73 -7.30 -11.41
CA HIS A 159 7.25 -5.98 -11.01
C HIS A 159 7.74 -5.59 -9.61
N PRO A 160 8.20 -4.32 -9.38
CA PRO A 160 8.69 -3.87 -8.07
C PRO A 160 7.69 -4.04 -6.91
N HIS A 161 6.39 -3.96 -7.20
CA HIS A 161 5.30 -4.08 -6.23
C HIS A 161 4.55 -5.42 -6.35
N ARG A 162 5.21 -6.50 -6.79
CA ARG A 162 4.56 -7.81 -6.96
C ARG A 162 4.01 -8.41 -5.66
N ASN A 163 4.64 -8.08 -4.53
CA ASN A 163 4.23 -8.58 -3.20
C ASN A 163 3.29 -7.61 -2.46
N LEU A 164 2.72 -6.60 -3.14
CA LEU A 164 1.79 -5.67 -2.51
C LEU A 164 0.39 -6.28 -2.51
N ILE A 165 -0.01 -6.78 -1.35
CA ILE A 165 -1.34 -7.35 -1.10
C ILE A 165 -2.34 -6.21 -0.88
N LEU A 166 -3.48 -6.28 -1.52
CA LEU A 166 -4.56 -5.29 -1.44
C LEU A 166 -5.70 -5.71 -0.50
N ARG A 167 -5.89 -7.01 -0.30
CA ARG A 167 -6.88 -7.58 0.64
C ARG A 167 -6.24 -8.66 1.49
N ALA A 168 -6.34 -8.53 2.80
CA ALA A 168 -5.87 -9.49 3.80
C ALA A 168 -6.85 -9.50 5.00
N VAL A 169 -6.73 -10.49 5.84
CA VAL A 169 -7.44 -10.53 7.13
C VAL A 169 -6.54 -9.83 8.15
N ASP A 170 -6.86 -8.60 8.50
CA ASP A 170 -6.00 -7.70 9.29
C ASP A 170 -6.67 -7.12 10.56
N GLY A 171 -7.97 -7.37 10.75
CA GLY A 171 -8.73 -6.83 11.88
C GLY A 171 -9.07 -5.33 11.76
N VAL A 172 -8.72 -4.66 10.67
CA VAL A 172 -8.92 -3.22 10.47
C VAL A 172 -9.82 -2.92 9.29
N HIS A 173 -9.53 -3.52 8.14
CA HIS A 173 -10.29 -3.33 6.90
C HIS A 173 -11.26 -4.48 6.71
N GLU A 174 -12.46 -4.20 6.23
CA GLU A 174 -13.47 -5.24 6.00
C GLU A 174 -12.91 -6.39 5.15
N ALA A 175 -13.01 -7.61 5.68
CA ALA A 175 -12.54 -8.80 4.98
C ALA A 175 -13.62 -9.24 3.98
N GLU A 176 -13.41 -8.96 2.70
CA GLU A 176 -14.28 -9.40 1.60
C GLU A 176 -13.70 -10.66 0.94
N PRO A 177 -14.10 -11.89 1.36
CA PRO A 177 -13.61 -13.11 0.75
C PRO A 177 -14.26 -13.36 -0.61
N ASP A 178 -13.48 -13.86 -1.56
CA ASP A 178 -14.01 -14.49 -2.74
C ASP A 178 -14.57 -15.88 -2.34
N LEU A 179 -15.84 -16.16 -2.67
CA LEU A 179 -16.54 -17.39 -2.32
C LEU A 179 -17.11 -18.05 -3.56
N PHE A 180 -16.77 -19.31 -3.78
CA PHE A 180 -17.28 -20.08 -4.92
C PHE A 180 -17.22 -21.58 -4.66
N ASP A 181 -18.04 -22.33 -5.40
CA ASP A 181 -18.08 -23.79 -5.34
C ASP A 181 -17.34 -24.40 -6.53
N VAL A 182 -16.68 -25.53 -6.28
CA VAL A 182 -16.02 -26.34 -7.31
C VAL A 182 -16.47 -27.79 -7.16
N ASP A 183 -17.17 -28.30 -8.19
CA ASP A 183 -17.53 -29.72 -8.25
C ASP A 183 -16.28 -30.58 -8.44
N LEU A 184 -16.20 -31.66 -7.68
CA LEU A 184 -15.08 -32.58 -7.71
C LEU A 184 -15.43 -33.91 -8.37
N ALA A 185 -14.42 -34.55 -8.94
CA ALA A 185 -14.51 -35.89 -9.53
C ALA A 185 -13.43 -36.80 -8.95
N PRO A 186 -13.64 -38.14 -8.92
CA PRO A 186 -12.58 -39.07 -8.54
C PRO A 186 -11.35 -38.91 -9.44
N GLY A 187 -10.17 -38.86 -8.85
CA GLY A 187 -8.91 -38.62 -9.55
C GLY A 187 -8.47 -37.17 -9.63
N ASP A 188 -9.30 -36.23 -9.18
CA ASP A 188 -8.89 -34.85 -8.99
C ASP A 188 -7.83 -34.73 -7.87
N ARG A 189 -6.92 -33.78 -8.03
CA ARG A 189 -5.96 -33.39 -6.96
C ARG A 189 -6.04 -31.90 -6.73
N LEU A 190 -6.28 -31.54 -5.47
CA LEU A 190 -6.28 -30.15 -4.99
C LEU A 190 -4.90 -29.79 -4.43
N LEU A 191 -4.45 -28.56 -4.67
CA LEU A 191 -3.32 -27.94 -3.99
C LEU A 191 -3.75 -26.58 -3.45
N LEU A 192 -3.49 -26.35 -2.17
CA LEU A 192 -3.42 -25.01 -1.59
C LEU A 192 -1.97 -24.71 -1.23
N CYS A 193 -1.46 -23.52 -1.51
CA CYS A 193 -0.08 -23.16 -1.21
C CYS A 193 0.08 -21.65 -0.91
N SER A 194 1.05 -21.32 -0.05
CA SER A 194 1.49 -19.94 0.16
C SER A 194 2.31 -19.42 -1.04
N ASP A 195 2.58 -18.14 -1.07
CA ASP A 195 3.35 -17.46 -2.12
C ASP A 195 4.80 -17.94 -2.20
N GLY A 196 5.36 -18.44 -1.08
CA GLY A 196 6.68 -19.08 -1.08
C GLY A 196 6.80 -20.30 -2.00
N CYS A 197 5.67 -20.92 -2.35
CA CYS A 197 5.60 -21.99 -3.37
C CYS A 197 5.22 -21.41 -4.74
N SER A 198 4.06 -20.75 -4.83
CA SER A 198 3.48 -20.28 -6.11
C SER A 198 4.25 -19.11 -6.73
N GLY A 199 5.01 -18.36 -5.93
CA GLY A 199 5.83 -17.24 -6.40
C GLY A 199 7.12 -17.67 -7.12
N VAL A 200 7.57 -18.93 -6.92
CA VAL A 200 8.83 -19.43 -7.49
C VAL A 200 8.65 -20.63 -8.42
N LEU A 201 7.57 -21.41 -8.29
CA LEU A 201 7.26 -22.52 -9.19
C LEU A 201 6.25 -22.05 -10.25
N ASP A 202 6.57 -22.35 -11.50
CA ASP A 202 5.67 -22.08 -12.62
C ASP A 202 4.62 -23.18 -12.81
N HIS A 203 3.60 -22.89 -13.62
CA HIS A 203 2.51 -23.82 -13.91
C HIS A 203 2.98 -25.20 -14.42
N PRO A 204 3.92 -25.31 -15.39
CA PRO A 204 4.45 -26.58 -15.84
C PRO A 204 5.09 -27.38 -14.69
N ARG A 205 5.90 -26.73 -13.84
CA ARG A 205 6.58 -27.42 -12.74
C ARG A 205 5.60 -27.91 -11.68
N LEU A 206 4.59 -27.10 -11.33
CA LEU A 206 3.52 -27.51 -10.43
C LEU A 206 2.74 -28.70 -11.03
N THR A 207 2.43 -28.67 -12.33
CA THR A 207 1.73 -29.78 -13.02
C THR A 207 2.52 -31.06 -12.96
N ASP A 208 3.83 -31.03 -13.23
CA ASP A 208 4.70 -32.18 -13.21
C ASP A 208 4.76 -32.84 -11.81
N ILE A 209 4.90 -32.00 -10.76
CA ILE A 209 4.99 -32.51 -9.38
C ILE A 209 3.64 -33.09 -8.95
N LEU A 210 2.56 -32.36 -9.18
CA LEU A 210 1.22 -32.81 -8.79
C LEU A 210 0.73 -34.01 -9.61
N GLY A 211 1.16 -34.15 -10.86
CA GLY A 211 0.85 -35.29 -11.72
C GLY A 211 1.62 -36.56 -11.36
N SER A 212 2.60 -36.47 -10.46
CA SER A 212 3.54 -37.58 -10.17
C SER A 212 3.37 -38.09 -8.73
N GLY A 213 3.39 -39.39 -8.56
CA GLY A 213 3.52 -40.06 -7.25
C GLY A 213 2.34 -39.87 -6.30
N SER A 214 2.60 -40.18 -5.01
CA SER A 214 1.63 -40.03 -3.92
C SER A 214 1.51 -38.57 -3.46
N ILE A 215 0.48 -38.30 -2.65
CA ILE A 215 0.34 -36.96 -2.02
C ILE A 215 1.51 -36.62 -1.10
N ASP A 216 2.06 -37.62 -0.37
CA ASP A 216 3.22 -37.41 0.50
C ASP A 216 4.45 -37.02 -0.31
N TYR A 217 4.66 -37.69 -1.46
CA TYR A 217 5.71 -37.30 -2.40
C TYR A 217 5.47 -35.85 -2.92
N ALA A 218 4.24 -35.52 -3.28
CA ALA A 218 3.93 -34.21 -3.83
C ALA A 218 4.22 -33.07 -2.84
N VAL A 219 3.82 -33.18 -1.56
CA VAL A 219 4.09 -32.13 -0.54
C VAL A 219 5.58 -31.96 -0.29
N VAL A 220 6.34 -33.05 -0.20
CA VAL A 220 7.80 -33.00 0.00
C VAL A 220 8.50 -32.39 -1.20
N GLU A 221 8.11 -32.83 -2.42
CA GLU A 221 8.73 -32.34 -3.65
C GLU A 221 8.38 -30.87 -3.94
N LEU A 222 7.17 -30.41 -3.63
CA LEU A 222 6.79 -28.99 -3.73
C LEU A 222 7.68 -28.12 -2.83
N ILE A 223 7.84 -28.49 -1.57
CA ILE A 223 8.74 -27.77 -0.65
C ILE A 223 10.17 -27.78 -1.21
N ARG A 224 10.71 -28.98 -1.54
CA ARG A 224 12.07 -29.09 -2.05
C ARG A 224 12.30 -28.25 -3.30
N ALA A 225 11.40 -28.32 -4.27
CA ALA A 225 11.49 -27.57 -5.51
C ALA A 225 11.40 -26.06 -5.30
N SER A 226 10.54 -25.60 -4.38
CA SER A 226 10.42 -24.17 -4.01
C SER A 226 11.72 -23.65 -3.40
N LEU A 227 12.33 -24.40 -2.48
CA LEU A 227 13.60 -24.05 -1.87
C LEU A 227 14.77 -24.07 -2.89
N GLU A 228 14.76 -25.00 -3.84
CA GLU A 228 15.74 -25.06 -4.91
C GLU A 228 15.57 -23.95 -5.94
N ALA A 229 14.32 -23.54 -6.23
CA ALA A 229 14.02 -22.39 -7.07
C ALA A 229 14.37 -21.04 -6.43
N GLY A 230 14.80 -21.05 -5.16
CA GLY A 230 15.27 -19.86 -4.45
C GLY A 230 14.19 -19.11 -3.70
N SER A 231 13.14 -19.79 -3.22
CA SER A 231 12.17 -19.16 -2.32
C SER A 231 12.89 -18.51 -1.14
N SER A 232 12.58 -17.24 -0.91
CA SER A 232 13.08 -16.44 0.22
C SER A 232 12.08 -16.37 1.37
N ASP A 233 10.93 -17.00 1.23
CA ASP A 233 9.84 -16.98 2.21
C ASP A 233 9.60 -18.34 2.86
N ASN A 234 8.69 -18.38 3.84
CA ASN A 234 8.09 -19.59 4.34
C ASN A 234 7.39 -20.32 3.17
N VAL A 235 7.38 -21.62 3.19
CA VAL A 235 6.76 -22.43 2.13
C VAL A 235 5.79 -23.42 2.77
N THR A 236 4.51 -23.25 2.52
CA THR A 236 3.47 -24.12 3.06
C THR A 236 2.59 -24.65 1.93
N VAL A 237 2.34 -25.95 1.98
CA VAL A 237 1.53 -26.64 0.98
C VAL A 237 0.57 -27.62 1.65
N VAL A 238 -0.64 -27.69 1.12
CA VAL A 238 -1.68 -28.68 1.46
C VAL A 238 -2.14 -29.33 0.16
N VAL A 239 -2.02 -30.64 0.06
CA VAL A 239 -2.43 -31.41 -1.12
C VAL A 239 -3.52 -32.41 -0.71
N ALA A 240 -4.55 -32.56 -1.55
CA ALA A 240 -5.58 -33.56 -1.33
C ALA A 240 -5.97 -34.28 -2.64
N ASP A 241 -6.02 -35.61 -2.58
CA ASP A 241 -6.58 -36.46 -3.64
C ASP A 241 -8.07 -36.70 -3.40
N VAL A 242 -8.86 -36.56 -4.44
CA VAL A 242 -10.28 -36.89 -4.44
C VAL A 242 -10.46 -38.34 -4.88
N VAL A 243 -10.97 -39.17 -3.97
CA VAL A 243 -11.17 -40.61 -4.21
C VAL A 243 -12.63 -40.99 -3.99
N ALA A 244 -13.07 -42.08 -4.62
CA ALA A 244 -14.40 -42.64 -4.31
C ALA A 244 -14.40 -43.16 -2.86
N ALA A 245 -15.43 -42.84 -2.09
CA ALA A 245 -15.48 -43.19 -0.65
C ALA A 245 -15.39 -44.71 -0.40
N ASP A 246 -15.97 -45.50 -1.31
CA ASP A 246 -15.91 -46.98 -1.23
C ASP A 246 -14.47 -47.48 -1.44
N ALA A 247 -13.70 -46.87 -2.35
CA ALA A 247 -12.30 -47.18 -2.58
C ALA A 247 -11.43 -46.68 -1.41
N ALA A 248 -11.76 -45.53 -0.83
CA ALA A 248 -11.07 -44.99 0.35
C ALA A 248 -11.19 -45.93 1.57
N ALA A 249 -12.34 -46.55 1.77
CA ALA A 249 -12.57 -47.51 2.89
C ALA A 249 -11.81 -48.83 2.71
N ALA A 250 -11.50 -49.21 1.48
CA ALA A 250 -10.81 -50.46 1.14
C ALA A 250 -9.29 -50.33 1.10
N ASP A 251 -8.73 -49.13 1.00
CA ASP A 251 -7.31 -48.86 0.88
C ASP A 251 -6.67 -48.72 2.28
N PRO A 252 -5.67 -49.57 2.64
CA PRO A 252 -4.98 -49.47 3.90
C PRO A 252 -4.28 -48.11 4.14
N GLU A 253 -3.80 -47.42 3.08
CA GLU A 253 -3.14 -46.12 3.21
C GLU A 253 -4.16 -45.05 3.54
N THR A 254 -5.34 -45.09 2.94
CA THR A 254 -6.44 -44.14 3.25
C THR A 254 -6.99 -44.39 4.66
N SER A 255 -7.08 -45.66 5.05
CA SER A 255 -7.46 -46.05 6.42
C SER A 255 -6.44 -45.58 7.44
N ALA A 256 -5.14 -45.61 7.11
CA ALA A 256 -4.05 -45.12 7.97
C ALA A 256 -4.04 -43.58 8.04
N ALA A 257 -4.27 -42.87 6.94
CA ALA A 257 -4.40 -41.41 6.92
C ALA A 257 -5.63 -40.92 7.72
N ALA A 258 -6.77 -41.61 7.61
CA ALA A 258 -7.92 -41.36 8.46
C ALA A 258 -7.66 -41.66 9.94
N ALA A 259 -6.76 -42.62 10.24
CA ALA A 259 -6.33 -42.93 11.60
C ALA A 259 -5.34 -41.93 12.19
N THR A 260 -4.61 -41.17 11.37
CA THR A 260 -3.65 -40.15 11.86
C THR A 260 -4.34 -38.86 12.31
N GLY A 261 -5.61 -38.66 11.97
CA GLY A 261 -6.38 -37.45 12.33
C GLY A 261 -5.95 -36.19 11.55
N PRO A 262 -6.55 -35.05 11.85
CA PRO A 262 -6.24 -33.80 11.16
C PRO A 262 -4.78 -33.40 11.30
N MET A 263 -4.19 -32.86 10.24
CA MET A 263 -2.83 -32.33 10.20
C MET A 263 -2.85 -30.80 10.44
N LEU A 264 -1.94 -30.35 11.31
CA LEU A 264 -1.71 -28.95 11.58
C LEU A 264 -0.22 -28.69 11.33
N VAL A 265 0.13 -27.67 10.52
CA VAL A 265 1.50 -27.36 10.12
C VAL A 265 1.81 -25.87 10.25
N GLY A 266 3.11 -25.52 10.25
CA GLY A 266 3.58 -24.15 10.39
C GLY A 266 3.36 -23.59 11.79
N ALA A 267 3.21 -22.26 11.88
CA ALA A 267 3.05 -21.53 13.16
C ALA A 267 1.91 -22.07 14.02
N ALA A 268 0.81 -22.54 13.41
CA ALA A 268 -0.31 -23.12 14.14
C ALA A 268 0.04 -24.44 14.85
N ALA A 269 1.00 -25.20 14.33
CA ALA A 269 1.48 -26.45 14.94
C ALA A 269 2.49 -26.21 16.07
N GLU A 270 3.33 -25.18 15.92
CA GLU A 270 4.43 -24.90 16.85
C GLU A 270 3.95 -24.25 18.16
N GLN A 271 2.73 -23.72 18.17
CA GLN A 271 2.21 -23.01 19.34
C GLN A 271 0.77 -23.41 19.69
N PRO A 272 0.59 -24.25 20.71
CA PRO A 272 -0.55 -24.10 21.57
C PRO A 272 -0.32 -22.86 22.45
N ARG A 273 -0.46 -21.63 21.91
CA ARG A 273 -0.43 -20.44 22.75
C ARG A 273 -1.60 -20.50 23.70
N ARG A 274 -1.28 -20.60 24.98
CA ARG A 274 -2.21 -20.36 26.07
C ARG A 274 -2.67 -18.90 25.96
N THR A 275 -3.79 -18.66 25.32
CA THR A 275 -4.53 -17.42 25.45
C THR A 275 -4.97 -17.30 26.89
N GLY A 276 -4.44 -16.30 27.59
CA GLY A 276 -4.85 -15.94 28.93
C GLY A 276 -3.85 -16.37 30.00
N ALA A 277 -3.05 -15.41 30.44
CA ALA A 277 -2.37 -15.45 31.72
C ALA A 277 -3.39 -15.44 32.85
N ALA A 278 -4.06 -16.57 33.09
CA ALA A 278 -4.61 -16.85 34.38
C ALA A 278 -3.42 -17.05 35.30
N LYS A 279 -3.11 -16.04 36.11
CA LYS A 279 -2.22 -16.17 37.26
C LYS A 279 -2.76 -17.28 38.16
N SER A 280 -2.40 -18.52 37.88
CA SER A 280 -2.65 -19.65 38.78
C SER A 280 -1.60 -19.56 39.87
N PHE A 281 -2.01 -18.96 40.96
CA PHE A 281 -1.45 -19.26 42.28
C PHE A 281 -1.71 -20.71 42.62
N PHE A 282 -0.82 -21.60 42.25
CA PHE A 282 -0.72 -22.91 42.86
C PHE A 282 0.70 -23.12 43.39
N ARG A 283 0.76 -23.00 44.71
CA ARG A 283 1.90 -23.30 45.57
C ARG A 283 1.85 -24.77 45.94
N GLY A 284 2.99 -25.47 45.73
CA GLY A 284 3.33 -26.71 46.48
C GLY A 284 3.07 -27.98 45.68
N HIS A 285 3.98 -28.90 45.57
CA HIS A 285 4.74 -29.66 46.52
C HIS A 285 5.88 -30.42 45.85
N ARG A 286 6.93 -30.52 46.58
CA ARG A 286 8.12 -31.38 46.56
C ARG A 286 7.99 -32.78 45.96
N GLY A 287 9.08 -33.17 45.29
CA GLY A 287 9.52 -34.57 45.28
C GLY A 287 10.41 -34.89 44.08
N GLY A 288 11.74 -35.05 44.32
CA GLY A 288 12.63 -35.66 43.34
C GLY A 288 13.96 -34.90 43.19
N ASP A 289 14.84 -35.15 44.14
CA ASP A 289 16.25 -34.82 44.11
C ASP A 289 16.92 -35.44 42.89
N THR A 290 17.38 -34.63 41.95
CA THR A 290 18.43 -34.98 40.99
C THR A 290 19.34 -33.79 40.81
N GLY A 291 20.54 -33.91 41.41
CA GLY A 291 21.78 -33.25 41.08
C GLY A 291 21.73 -31.75 40.73
N GLU A 292 22.16 -30.97 41.69
CA GLU A 292 22.56 -29.57 41.55
C GLU A 292 23.52 -29.45 40.35
N LEU A 293 22.98 -29.03 39.19
CA LEU A 293 23.77 -28.39 38.14
C LEU A 293 23.84 -26.92 38.47
N GLU A 294 25.05 -26.39 38.64
CA GLU A 294 25.29 -24.97 38.78
C GLU A 294 24.54 -24.18 37.66
N PRO A 295 23.91 -23.05 37.98
CA PRO A 295 23.30 -22.24 36.95
C PRO A 295 24.40 -21.82 35.99
N VAL A 296 24.26 -22.20 34.73
CA VAL A 296 25.03 -21.64 33.62
C VAL A 296 24.72 -20.14 33.65
N PRO A 297 25.74 -19.24 33.71
CA PRO A 297 25.50 -17.83 33.58
C PRO A 297 24.71 -17.59 32.29
N ASP A 298 23.65 -16.79 32.35
CA ASP A 298 22.95 -16.29 31.19
C ASP A 298 23.96 -15.57 30.29
N ASP A 299 24.59 -16.35 29.40
CA ASP A 299 25.30 -15.78 28.26
C ASP A 299 24.23 -15.03 27.44
N VAL A 300 24.24 -13.72 27.63
CA VAL A 300 23.39 -12.80 26.89
C VAL A 300 23.71 -13.02 25.42
N ASP A 301 22.81 -13.70 24.73
CA ASP A 301 22.91 -13.94 23.30
C ASP A 301 23.14 -12.60 22.60
N PRO A 302 24.30 -12.39 21.95
CA PRO A 302 24.60 -11.13 21.28
C PRO A 302 23.60 -10.81 20.17
N GLU A 303 22.89 -11.81 19.63
CA GLU A 303 21.84 -11.64 18.65
C GLU A 303 20.52 -11.19 19.26
N ALA A 304 20.17 -11.64 20.47
CA ALA A 304 19.01 -11.13 21.19
C ALA A 304 19.13 -9.63 21.48
N GLN A 305 20.35 -9.10 21.69
CA GLN A 305 20.58 -7.67 21.83
C GLN A 305 20.51 -6.89 20.50
N ARG A 306 20.68 -7.55 19.36
CA ARG A 306 20.51 -6.92 18.05
C ARG A 306 19.05 -6.74 17.67
N TYR A 307 18.16 -7.57 18.18
CA TYR A 307 16.73 -7.61 17.84
C TYR A 307 15.80 -7.22 18.98
N ALA A 308 16.31 -6.97 20.18
CA ALA A 308 15.53 -6.31 21.23
C ALA A 308 15.02 -4.97 20.65
N PRO A 309 13.73 -4.68 20.65
CA PRO A 309 13.23 -3.36 20.24
C PRO A 309 13.97 -2.34 21.09
N ARG A 310 14.80 -1.53 20.44
CA ARG A 310 15.53 -0.49 21.15
C ARG A 310 14.49 0.38 21.83
N PRO A 311 14.56 0.58 23.17
CA PRO A 311 13.61 1.43 23.85
C PRO A 311 13.57 2.77 23.10
N PRO A 312 12.40 3.35 22.85
CA PRO A 312 12.29 4.57 22.08
C PRO A 312 13.25 5.58 22.66
N LYS A 313 14.17 6.07 21.83
CA LYS A 313 15.21 7.01 22.29
C LYS A 313 14.50 8.14 23.02
N ARG A 314 14.78 8.34 24.28
CA ARG A 314 14.14 9.31 25.20
C ARG A 314 14.00 10.73 24.63
N PHE A 315 14.66 11.01 23.52
CA PHE A 315 14.70 12.28 22.83
C PHE A 315 14.30 12.19 21.33
N ALA A 316 13.58 11.13 20.91
CA ALA A 316 13.12 11.02 19.51
C ALA A 316 12.18 12.20 19.12
N TRP A 317 11.43 12.73 20.08
CA TRP A 317 10.59 13.91 19.90
C TRP A 317 11.41 15.21 19.68
N LEU A 318 12.57 15.33 20.34
CA LEU A 318 13.52 16.46 20.14
C LEU A 318 14.04 16.48 18.69
N ARG A 319 14.34 15.31 18.12
CA ARG A 319 14.75 15.20 16.71
C ARG A 319 13.64 15.63 15.76
N ARG A 320 12.38 15.27 16.07
CA ARG A 320 11.21 15.70 15.27
C ARG A 320 11.00 17.22 15.36
N ILE A 321 11.15 17.80 16.56
CA ILE A 321 11.10 19.27 16.76
C ILE A 321 12.24 19.94 16.02
N LEU A 322 13.46 19.42 16.10
CA LEU A 322 14.60 20.00 15.38
C LEU A 322 14.38 20.01 13.87
N ILE A 323 13.87 18.92 13.30
CA ILE A 323 13.50 18.85 11.87
C ILE A 323 12.42 19.88 11.53
N LEU A 324 11.40 20.02 12.39
CA LEU A 324 10.34 21.02 12.18
C LEU A 324 10.89 22.45 12.23
N VAL A 325 11.77 22.76 13.19
CA VAL A 325 12.42 24.08 13.30
C VAL A 325 13.29 24.38 12.09
N VAL A 326 14.05 23.40 11.60
CA VAL A 326 14.86 23.56 10.38
C VAL A 326 13.97 23.81 9.16
N LEU A 327 12.86 23.05 9.02
CA LEU A 327 11.89 23.27 7.95
C LEU A 327 11.26 24.66 7.99
N LEU A 328 10.86 25.13 9.19
CA LEU A 328 10.31 26.47 9.37
C LEU A 328 11.35 27.56 9.08
N ALA A 329 12.62 27.36 9.49
CA ALA A 329 13.70 28.27 9.18
C ALA A 329 14.00 28.36 7.67
N LEU A 330 13.95 27.23 6.96
CA LEU A 330 14.10 27.18 5.49
C LEU A 330 12.94 27.89 4.79
N LEU A 331 11.70 27.69 5.25
CA LEU A 331 10.52 28.38 4.72
C LEU A 331 10.60 29.88 4.96
N ALA A 332 10.98 30.31 6.18
CA ALA A 332 11.15 31.72 6.50
C ALA A 332 12.32 32.34 5.70
N GLY A 333 13.43 31.65 5.58
CA GLY A 333 14.57 32.09 4.77
C GLY A 333 14.23 32.19 3.29
N GLY A 334 13.55 31.19 2.74
CA GLY A 334 13.05 31.22 1.36
C GLY A 334 12.04 32.36 1.13
N GLY A 335 11.13 32.60 2.07
CA GLY A 335 10.19 33.71 2.04
C GLY A 335 10.89 35.08 2.07
N LEU A 336 11.91 35.25 2.92
CA LEU A 336 12.70 36.48 2.98
C LEU A 336 13.49 36.73 1.68
N ILE A 337 14.06 35.68 1.10
CA ILE A 337 14.78 35.78 -0.17
C ILE A 337 13.81 36.17 -1.29
N ALA A 338 12.63 35.52 -1.38
CA ALA A 338 11.61 35.83 -2.36
C ALA A 338 11.07 37.26 -2.18
N TRP A 339 10.86 37.69 -0.94
CA TRP A 339 10.44 39.05 -0.64
C TRP A 339 11.49 40.09 -1.06
N ASN A 340 12.77 39.85 -0.68
CA ASN A 340 13.84 40.76 -1.08
C ASN A 340 14.06 40.82 -2.59
N TRP A 341 13.90 39.70 -3.27
CA TRP A 341 13.93 39.64 -4.75
C TRP A 341 12.75 40.42 -5.35
N SER A 342 11.55 40.28 -4.85
CA SER A 342 10.37 40.97 -5.36
C SER A 342 10.48 42.50 -5.20
N GLN A 343 11.15 42.98 -4.13
CA GLN A 343 11.40 44.39 -3.89
C GLN A 343 12.47 44.98 -4.82
N GLY A 344 13.23 44.13 -5.51
CA GLY A 344 14.19 44.58 -6.53
C GLY A 344 13.60 44.69 -7.95
N GLN A 345 12.34 44.27 -8.14
CA GLN A 345 11.67 44.33 -9.43
C GLN A 345 10.95 45.65 -9.58
N TYR A 346 10.90 46.17 -10.81
CA TYR A 346 10.17 47.39 -11.18
C TYR A 346 9.28 47.13 -12.39
N TYR A 347 8.23 47.90 -12.55
CA TYR A 347 7.39 47.88 -13.74
C TYR A 347 6.69 49.21 -13.91
N VAL A 348 6.37 49.54 -15.19
CA VAL A 348 5.63 50.75 -15.56
C VAL A 348 4.20 50.36 -15.82
N ALA A 349 3.26 51.00 -15.09
CA ALA A 349 1.81 50.75 -15.24
C ALA A 349 1.01 52.00 -14.95
N VAL A 350 -0.32 51.89 -14.93
CA VAL A 350 -1.25 53.02 -14.72
C VAL A 350 -1.50 53.25 -13.23
N ALA A 351 -1.35 54.48 -12.76
CA ALA A 351 -1.78 54.93 -11.43
C ALA A 351 -2.62 56.25 -11.64
N ASP A 352 -3.83 56.26 -11.14
CA ASP A 352 -4.73 57.43 -11.21
C ASP A 352 -4.75 58.12 -12.59
N ASP A 353 -4.89 57.31 -13.65
CA ASP A 353 -4.93 57.71 -15.07
C ASP A 353 -3.61 58.26 -15.62
N ASN A 354 -2.53 58.21 -14.87
CA ASN A 354 -1.18 58.58 -15.30
C ASN A 354 -0.27 57.36 -15.40
N VAL A 355 0.82 57.51 -16.18
CA VAL A 355 1.90 56.51 -16.20
C VAL A 355 2.68 56.60 -14.91
N ALA A 356 2.92 55.48 -14.24
CA ALA A 356 3.64 55.44 -12.99
C ALA A 356 4.62 54.23 -12.95
N ILE A 357 5.70 54.44 -12.21
CA ILE A 357 6.67 53.41 -11.92
C ILE A 357 6.32 52.76 -10.60
N TYR A 358 6.13 51.44 -10.63
CA TYR A 358 5.88 50.58 -9.48
C TYR A 358 7.12 49.83 -9.11
N ARG A 359 7.32 49.63 -7.81
CA ARG A 359 8.32 48.72 -7.24
C ARG A 359 7.62 47.49 -6.71
N GLY A 360 8.11 46.31 -7.05
CA GLY A 360 7.49 45.05 -6.67
C GLY A 360 7.03 44.24 -7.88
N ILE A 361 6.18 43.25 -7.64
CA ILE A 361 5.59 42.39 -8.68
C ILE A 361 4.11 42.73 -8.91
N GLN A 362 3.66 42.59 -10.15
CA GLN A 362 2.30 42.97 -10.58
C GLN A 362 1.17 42.10 -10.00
N THR A 363 1.49 41.00 -9.29
CA THR A 363 0.51 40.05 -8.78
C THR A 363 0.37 40.19 -7.26
N ASP A 364 -0.83 40.51 -6.78
CA ASP A 364 -1.14 40.58 -5.35
C ASP A 364 -1.39 39.20 -4.79
N LEU A 365 -0.85 38.94 -3.59
CA LEU A 365 -1.16 37.77 -2.80
C LEU A 365 -2.32 38.06 -1.82
N PRO A 366 -3.18 37.09 -1.49
CA PRO A 366 -4.30 37.34 -0.58
C PRO A 366 -3.82 37.93 0.76
N GLY A 367 -4.17 39.23 0.98
CA GLY A 367 -3.81 39.93 2.21
C GLY A 367 -2.42 40.57 2.25
N ILE A 368 -1.64 40.51 1.15
CA ILE A 368 -0.29 41.09 1.06
C ILE A 368 -0.21 41.88 -0.25
N THR A 369 -0.05 43.24 -0.17
CA THR A 369 0.30 44.04 -1.31
C THR A 369 1.77 43.88 -1.65
N THR A 370 2.06 43.45 -2.86
CA THR A 370 3.42 43.09 -3.33
C THR A 370 4.06 44.20 -4.15
N HIS A 371 3.38 45.31 -4.34
CA HIS A 371 3.83 46.45 -5.13
C HIS A 371 3.49 47.81 -4.45
N GLU A 372 4.29 48.82 -4.76
CA GLU A 372 4.14 50.19 -4.26
C GLU A 372 4.47 51.17 -5.39
N VAL A 373 3.70 52.25 -5.50
CA VAL A 373 3.99 53.32 -6.45
C VAL A 373 5.21 54.08 -6.01
N THR A 374 6.29 54.00 -6.76
CA THR A 374 7.54 54.69 -6.46
C THR A 374 7.53 56.12 -7.03
N ARG A 375 6.99 56.29 -8.25
CA ARG A 375 6.96 57.60 -8.93
C ARG A 375 5.78 57.68 -9.89
N THR A 376 5.01 58.74 -9.83
CA THR A 376 3.99 59.08 -10.82
C THR A 376 4.52 60.14 -11.80
N THR A 377 4.27 59.91 -13.08
CA THR A 377 4.67 60.87 -14.13
C THR A 377 3.54 61.81 -14.49
N GLY A 378 3.84 62.91 -15.17
CA GLY A 378 2.80 63.82 -15.68
C GLY A 378 2.18 63.38 -17.02
N VAL A 379 2.47 62.17 -17.50
CA VAL A 379 1.95 61.61 -18.76
C VAL A 379 0.62 60.94 -18.52
N THR A 380 -0.45 61.52 -19.05
CA THR A 380 -1.80 60.93 -18.94
C THR A 380 -2.01 59.83 -19.96
N MET A 381 -2.81 58.83 -19.63
CA MET A 381 -3.13 57.71 -20.53
C MET A 381 -3.83 58.19 -21.81
N ALA A 382 -4.61 59.31 -21.75
CA ALA A 382 -5.29 59.88 -22.89
C ALA A 382 -4.32 60.58 -23.91
N SER A 383 -3.13 60.99 -23.46
CA SER A 383 -2.10 61.58 -24.31
C SER A 383 -1.31 60.57 -25.16
N LEU A 384 -1.45 59.26 -24.86
CA LEU A 384 -0.70 58.18 -25.51
C LEU A 384 -1.45 57.59 -26.71
N PRO A 385 -0.76 57.11 -27.73
CA PRO A 385 -1.35 56.28 -28.78
C PRO A 385 -1.94 54.97 -28.19
N ASP A 386 -3.07 54.47 -28.73
CA ASP A 386 -3.82 53.31 -28.23
C ASP A 386 -2.95 52.06 -27.99
N TYR A 387 -1.99 51.80 -28.85
CA TYR A 387 -1.10 50.65 -28.69
C TYR A 387 -0.16 50.77 -27.48
N ARG A 388 0.34 52.00 -27.19
CA ARG A 388 1.19 52.27 -26.02
C ARG A 388 0.36 52.30 -24.74
N ALA A 389 -0.80 52.87 -24.78
CA ALA A 389 -1.74 52.85 -23.68
C ALA A 389 -2.12 51.40 -23.29
N ALA A 390 -2.28 50.50 -24.25
CA ALA A 390 -2.52 49.08 -23.99
C ALA A 390 -1.32 48.38 -23.33
N GLN A 391 -0.09 48.72 -23.75
CA GLN A 391 1.13 48.18 -23.14
C GLN A 391 1.28 48.61 -21.67
N VAL A 392 1.06 49.89 -21.38
CA VAL A 392 1.12 50.43 -20.01
C VAL A 392 0.04 49.83 -19.12
N ARG A 393 -1.18 49.60 -19.65
CA ARG A 393 -2.23 48.89 -18.90
C ARG A 393 -1.88 47.44 -18.60
N ALA A 394 -1.16 46.80 -19.50
CA ALA A 394 -0.69 45.42 -19.28
C ALA A 394 0.48 45.35 -18.30
N GLY A 395 1.16 46.45 -18.02
CA GLY A 395 2.38 46.53 -17.21
C GLY A 395 3.62 46.16 -18.01
N ILE A 396 4.59 47.04 -18.06
CA ILE A 396 5.86 46.85 -18.78
C ILE A 396 6.92 46.55 -17.72
N PRO A 397 7.48 45.34 -17.66
CA PRO A 397 8.49 44.99 -16.68
C PRO A 397 9.80 45.71 -16.95
N ALA A 398 10.52 46.06 -15.88
CA ALA A 398 11.84 46.67 -15.92
C ALA A 398 12.75 45.99 -14.88
N ASP A 399 14.00 45.77 -15.25
CA ASP A 399 14.96 45.06 -14.39
C ASP A 399 15.40 45.89 -13.17
N ASP A 400 15.40 47.20 -13.29
CA ASP A 400 15.74 48.16 -12.24
C ASP A 400 15.03 49.48 -12.42
N LEU A 401 15.28 50.44 -11.53
CA LEU A 401 14.67 51.78 -11.59
C LEU A 401 15.12 52.58 -12.80
N ASP A 402 16.38 52.47 -13.18
CA ASP A 402 16.95 53.21 -14.32
C ASP A 402 16.29 52.72 -15.63
N ALA A 403 16.11 51.40 -15.78
CA ALA A 403 15.41 50.82 -16.91
C ALA A 403 13.92 51.24 -16.94
N ALA A 404 13.26 51.34 -15.78
CA ALA A 404 11.89 51.85 -15.70
C ALA A 404 11.78 53.34 -16.07
N GLU A 405 12.77 54.17 -15.69
CA GLU A 405 12.85 55.56 -16.10
C GLU A 405 13.08 55.73 -17.60
N GLU A 406 13.95 54.91 -18.22
CA GLU A 406 14.17 54.86 -19.66
C GLU A 406 12.88 54.53 -20.44
N ILE A 407 12.13 53.51 -19.95
CA ILE A 407 10.82 53.16 -20.51
C ILE A 407 9.85 54.33 -20.42
N VAL A 408 9.81 55.04 -19.31
CA VAL A 408 8.97 56.20 -19.12
C VAL A 408 9.39 57.35 -20.06
N GLU A 409 10.69 57.59 -20.24
CA GLU A 409 11.20 58.58 -21.15
C GLU A 409 10.85 58.24 -22.62
N GLU A 410 10.96 56.99 -23.02
CA GLU A 410 10.52 56.50 -24.31
C GLU A 410 9.00 56.75 -24.50
N ILE A 411 8.19 56.39 -23.52
CA ILE A 411 6.74 56.57 -23.56
C ILE A 411 6.37 58.06 -23.66
N THR A 412 7.08 58.92 -22.91
CA THR A 412 6.88 60.37 -22.94
C THR A 412 7.16 60.96 -24.34
N GLY A 413 8.14 60.42 -25.06
CA GLY A 413 8.42 60.82 -26.44
C GLY A 413 7.29 60.55 -27.44
N PHE A 414 6.36 59.65 -27.11
CA PHE A 414 5.17 59.36 -27.92
C PHE A 414 3.94 60.16 -27.48
N ALA A 415 4.01 60.88 -26.34
CA ALA A 415 2.88 61.64 -25.84
C ALA A 415 2.65 62.87 -26.77
N ARG A 416 1.37 63.16 -27.04
CA ARG A 416 0.97 64.31 -27.81
C ARG A 416 1.18 65.59 -26.98
N VAL A 417 2.16 66.41 -27.36
CA VAL A 417 2.39 67.72 -26.75
C VAL A 417 1.43 68.72 -27.33
N CYS A 418 0.70 69.43 -26.49
CA CYS A 418 -0.15 70.50 -26.90
C CYS A 418 0.72 71.70 -27.43
N PRO A 419 0.45 72.27 -28.62
CA PRO A 419 1.14 73.48 -29.08
C PRO A 419 0.82 74.59 -28.11
N THR A 420 1.84 75.29 -27.60
CA THR A 420 1.68 76.51 -26.80
C THR A 420 0.96 77.51 -27.63
N ALA A 421 -0.28 77.97 -27.21
CA ALA A 421 -1.04 78.98 -27.88
C ALA A 421 -0.37 80.33 -27.75
N GLU A 422 0.12 80.88 -28.88
CA GLU A 422 0.41 82.27 -28.95
C GLU A 422 -0.88 83.08 -28.77
N PRO A 423 -0.91 84.22 -28.04
CA PRO A 423 -2.13 85.01 -27.78
C PRO A 423 -2.49 85.79 -29.02
N THR A 424 -3.52 85.39 -29.75
CA THR A 424 -4.25 86.26 -30.74
C THR A 424 -5.73 86.30 -30.32
N PRO A 425 -6.38 87.51 -30.46
CA PRO A 425 -7.64 87.73 -29.79
C PRO A 425 -8.85 87.35 -30.66
N SER A 426 -9.84 86.83 -30.00
CA SER A 426 -11.28 86.84 -30.26
C SER A 426 -11.94 85.75 -31.11
N PRO A 427 -13.28 85.54 -31.03
CA PRO A 427 -13.82 84.43 -30.26
C PRO A 427 -14.70 83.49 -31.10
N SER A 428 -14.83 82.29 -30.69
CA SER A 428 -16.04 81.43 -30.83
C SER A 428 -15.67 79.96 -31.09
N PRO A 429 -16.52 78.96 -30.87
CA PRO A 429 -16.76 78.38 -29.56
C PRO A 429 -16.19 76.97 -29.40
N THR A 430 -15.82 76.69 -28.19
CA THR A 430 -15.89 75.37 -27.52
C THR A 430 -15.75 74.12 -28.37
N VAL A 431 -14.52 73.67 -28.46
CA VAL A 431 -14.19 72.25 -28.42
C VAL A 431 -13.10 72.12 -27.35
N GLU A 432 -13.38 71.46 -26.22
CA GLU A 432 -12.36 71.11 -25.25
C GLU A 432 -11.25 70.28 -25.96
N PRO A 433 -9.99 70.72 -25.83
CA PRO A 433 -8.90 69.93 -26.40
C PRO A 433 -8.74 68.60 -25.62
N PRO A 434 -8.32 67.56 -26.29
CA PRO A 434 -8.00 66.31 -25.60
C PRO A 434 -6.84 66.55 -24.61
N ASP A 435 -6.91 65.87 -23.45
CA ASP A 435 -5.93 65.93 -22.39
C ASP A 435 -4.49 65.85 -22.92
N CYS A 436 -3.75 66.92 -22.73
CA CYS A 436 -2.33 67.05 -23.11
C CYS A 436 -1.51 67.34 -21.86
N ILE A 437 -0.22 66.94 -21.89
CA ILE A 437 0.71 67.23 -20.78
C ILE A 437 1.29 68.64 -20.94
N GLU A 438 1.44 69.36 -19.82
CA GLU A 438 2.19 70.63 -19.79
C GLU A 438 3.71 70.32 -19.94
N PRO A 439 4.44 71.13 -20.74
CA PRO A 439 5.89 70.91 -20.84
C PRO A 439 6.54 71.16 -19.46
N VAL A 440 7.25 70.15 -18.97
CA VAL A 440 8.05 70.26 -17.73
C VAL A 440 9.11 71.34 -17.96
N ALA A 441 9.01 72.46 -17.26
CA ALA A 441 10.06 73.52 -17.25
C ALA A 441 11.35 72.88 -16.69
N GLY A 442 12.37 72.80 -17.55
CA GLY A 442 13.69 72.31 -17.19
C GLY A 442 14.24 73.11 -16.00
N SER A 443 14.47 72.48 -14.89
CA SER A 443 15.27 73.02 -13.83
C SER A 443 16.73 72.99 -14.21
N ALA A 444 17.16 74.11 -14.84
CA ALA A 444 18.55 74.51 -14.87
C ALA A 444 18.86 75.22 -13.56
N GLU A 445 19.60 74.57 -12.70
CA GLU A 445 20.43 75.14 -11.64
C GLU A 445 21.37 74.01 -11.20
N GLY A 446 22.68 74.16 -11.26
CA GLY A 446 23.54 75.33 -11.01
C GLY A 446 24.68 74.80 -10.25
N ALA A 447 25.83 74.85 -10.82
CA ALA A 447 27.09 74.56 -10.11
C ALA A 447 27.33 75.60 -9.01
N SER A 448 27.67 75.16 -7.86
CA SER A 448 28.79 75.66 -6.99
C SER A 448 28.97 74.71 -5.78
#